data_d1dc0146e7e7ffa81c91c232b1a42983
#
_entry.id   d1dc0146e7e7ffa81c91c232b1a42983
#
_cell.length_a   1.000
_cell.length_b   1.000
_cell.length_c   1.000
_cell.angle_alpha   90.00
_cell.angle_beta   90.00
_cell.angle_gamma   90.00
#
_symmetry.space_group_name_H-M   'P 1'
#
loop_
_entity.id
_entity.type
_entity.pdbx_description
1 polymer ?
#
loop_
_entity_poly.entity_id
_entity_poly.type
_entity_poly.pdbx_seq_one_letter_code
_entity_poly.pdbx_strand_id
1 'polypeptide(L)'
;MSQENDSILEEFFNSITPDYDFDVIKTPKEPDYSNDDCWATLPTFSSVAELLPKELNEGNNNNEVDCFFIHPTGFFLKDWNFDLAKDSSTFQRTELMLATQASIFSKISNIYAPEYRQATFAAISTNQKNNSALSLELAYQDVKNSLLYYIENLATNKPLILSSHSQGSLHAQRLLSEECFRTYFKNNLIAAYLIGYPLEQDYLDYHSYKVSFSDDQIKPIIQFQTIGEGGKRQRLKFWMYDGSGYSLQPIKKLATTNPISWNNSLDWHESKFDSLVMPKITGPSVLVDYHRAESNESQIKELWMPKNQEFAARIGADGHLEAKGPTIDRIIAKDIGWNKDLHIWDYQIFWNHIRKNVKKRINNFLGK
;
A
#
# COMPACT_ATOMS: atom_id res chain seq x y z
N MET A 1 0.11 24.95 19.71
CA MET A 1 -0.27 23.91 18.74
C MET A 1 0.89 22.97 18.36
N SER A 2 2.13 23.44 18.04
CA SER A 2 3.23 22.54 17.65
C SER A 2 3.76 21.67 18.79
N GLN A 3 4.01 22.20 19.97
CA GLN A 3 4.56 21.46 21.11
C GLN A 3 3.60 20.43 21.70
N GLU A 4 2.30 20.73 21.72
CA GLU A 4 1.26 19.82 22.22
C GLU A 4 1.05 18.64 21.26
N ASN A 5 1.13 18.89 19.95
CA ASN A 5 1.07 17.86 18.93
C ASN A 5 2.32 16.94 18.95
N ASP A 6 3.51 17.50 19.17
CA ASP A 6 4.74 16.71 19.27
C ASP A 6 4.71 15.77 20.48
N SER A 7 4.13 16.20 21.61
CA SER A 7 3.98 15.35 22.82
C SER A 7 2.99 14.19 22.61
N ILE A 8 1.88 14.41 21.90
CA ILE A 8 0.89 13.35 21.61
C ILE A 8 1.48 12.29 20.65
N LEU A 9 2.27 12.71 19.65
CA LEU A 9 2.98 11.78 18.77
C LEU A 9 4.00 10.94 19.52
N GLU A 10 4.78 11.57 20.39
CA GLU A 10 5.77 10.88 21.20
C GLU A 10 5.10 9.87 22.14
N GLU A 11 4.01 10.24 22.79
CA GLU A 11 3.23 9.34 23.61
C GLU A 11 2.66 8.17 22.80
N PHE A 12 2.09 8.45 21.61
CA PHE A 12 1.62 7.41 20.70
C PHE A 12 2.74 6.43 20.32
N PHE A 13 3.90 6.91 19.85
CA PHE A 13 5.00 6.03 19.49
C PHE A 13 5.56 5.24 20.66
N ASN A 14 5.64 5.85 21.85
CA ASN A 14 6.05 5.15 23.06
C ASN A 14 5.05 4.04 23.46
N SER A 15 3.77 4.25 23.20
CA SER A 15 2.73 3.27 23.52
C SER A 15 2.74 2.02 22.63
N ILE A 16 3.30 2.09 21.42
CA ILE A 16 3.36 0.99 20.45
C ILE A 16 4.79 0.46 20.20
N THR A 17 5.82 1.12 20.74
CA THR A 17 7.19 0.65 20.59
C THR A 17 7.47 -0.49 21.58
N PRO A 18 7.97 -1.65 21.11
CA PRO A 18 8.38 -2.73 22.01
C PRO A 18 9.45 -2.26 22.99
N ASP A 19 9.36 -2.71 24.24
CA ASP A 19 10.29 -2.39 25.34
C ASP A 19 11.40 -3.43 25.51
N TYR A 20 11.55 -4.33 24.53
CA TYR A 20 12.56 -5.40 24.48
C TYR A 20 13.26 -5.42 23.12
N ASP A 21 14.48 -5.94 23.09
CA ASP A 21 15.22 -6.11 21.85
C ASP A 21 14.65 -7.24 20.99
N PHE A 22 14.72 -7.05 19.66
CA PHE A 22 14.32 -8.08 18.70
C PHE A 22 15.12 -9.36 18.95
N ASP A 23 14.40 -10.46 19.12
CA ASP A 23 14.94 -11.78 19.33
C ASP A 23 14.34 -12.76 18.32
N VAL A 24 15.17 -13.30 17.43
CA VAL A 24 14.75 -14.22 16.38
C VAL A 24 14.07 -15.49 16.93
N ILE A 25 14.44 -15.92 18.15
CA ILE A 25 13.86 -17.12 18.79
C ILE A 25 12.44 -16.88 19.27
N LYS A 26 12.08 -15.62 19.52
CA LYS A 26 10.75 -15.19 20.01
C LYS A 26 9.86 -14.66 18.90
N THR A 27 10.29 -14.72 17.64
CA THR A 27 9.45 -14.29 16.52
C THR A 27 8.24 -15.22 16.37
N PRO A 28 7.11 -14.69 15.87
CA PRO A 28 5.97 -15.50 15.51
C PRO A 28 6.35 -16.62 14.53
N LYS A 29 5.54 -17.67 14.51
CA LYS A 29 5.75 -18.81 13.59
C LYS A 29 5.76 -18.33 12.14
N GLU A 30 6.69 -18.84 11.35
CA GLU A 30 6.76 -18.59 9.90
C GLU A 30 5.49 -19.07 9.20
N PRO A 31 4.89 -18.24 8.31
CA PRO A 31 3.73 -18.66 7.53
C PRO A 31 4.08 -19.73 6.51
N ASP A 32 3.21 -20.74 6.43
CA ASP A 32 3.24 -21.77 5.39
C ASP A 32 2.24 -21.41 4.29
N TYR A 33 2.71 -20.87 3.18
CA TYR A 33 1.86 -20.40 2.08
C TYR A 33 1.17 -21.53 1.28
N SER A 34 1.45 -22.79 1.59
CA SER A 34 0.61 -23.90 1.13
C SER A 34 -0.73 -23.99 1.89
N ASN A 35 -0.82 -23.30 3.03
CA ASN A 35 -2.04 -23.17 3.80
C ASN A 35 -2.76 -21.86 3.43
N ASP A 36 -4.01 -21.98 3.02
CA ASP A 36 -4.89 -20.87 2.65
C ASP A 36 -5.04 -19.84 3.79
N ASP A 37 -4.94 -20.24 5.05
CA ASP A 37 -4.99 -19.33 6.20
C ASP A 37 -3.83 -18.31 6.25
N CYS A 38 -2.74 -18.57 5.54
CA CYS A 38 -1.62 -17.63 5.41
C CYS A 38 -1.83 -16.58 4.30
N TRP A 39 -3.03 -16.52 3.75
CA TRP A 39 -3.42 -15.50 2.77
C TRP A 39 -4.53 -14.60 3.33
N ALA A 40 -4.39 -13.30 3.11
CA ALA A 40 -5.44 -12.32 3.40
C ALA A 40 -6.58 -12.44 2.39
N THR A 41 -6.25 -12.72 1.11
CA THR A 41 -7.21 -13.13 0.10
C THR A 41 -6.56 -13.98 -1.00
N LEU A 42 -7.35 -14.91 -1.53
CA LEU A 42 -7.08 -15.70 -2.73
C LEU A 42 -8.30 -15.60 -3.67
N PRO A 43 -8.15 -15.88 -4.97
CA PRO A 43 -9.26 -15.89 -5.92
C PRO A 43 -10.38 -16.89 -5.59
N THR A 44 -10.08 -17.85 -4.73
CA THR A 44 -11.03 -18.88 -4.23
C THR A 44 -11.84 -18.42 -3.02
N PHE A 45 -11.47 -17.30 -2.40
CA PHE A 45 -12.16 -16.76 -1.22
C PHE A 45 -13.27 -15.80 -1.62
N SER A 46 -14.37 -15.80 -0.86
CA SER A 46 -15.23 -14.64 -0.77
C SER A 46 -14.59 -13.64 0.19
N SER A 47 -14.18 -12.49 -0.31
CA SER A 47 -13.37 -11.51 0.41
C SER A 47 -13.88 -10.09 0.19
N VAL A 48 -13.60 -9.22 1.17
CA VAL A 48 -13.84 -7.77 1.03
C VAL A 48 -13.02 -7.12 -0.10
N ALA A 49 -11.98 -7.78 -0.58
CA ALA A 49 -11.23 -7.38 -1.76
C ALA A 49 -12.07 -7.45 -3.06
N GLU A 50 -13.18 -8.18 -3.05
CA GLU A 50 -14.12 -8.27 -4.19
C GLU A 50 -15.14 -7.13 -4.22
N LEU A 51 -15.23 -6.33 -3.17
CA LEU A 51 -16.18 -5.24 -3.07
C LEU A 51 -15.94 -4.19 -4.17
N LEU A 52 -17.03 -3.74 -4.78
CA LEU A 52 -17.02 -2.62 -5.71
C LEU A 52 -18.06 -1.58 -5.27
N PRO A 53 -17.78 -0.29 -5.49
CA PRO A 53 -18.79 0.74 -5.33
C PRO A 53 -20.02 0.43 -6.21
N LYS A 54 -21.22 0.58 -5.64
CA LYS A 54 -22.47 0.31 -6.35
C LYS A 54 -22.68 1.18 -7.59
N GLU A 55 -22.02 2.33 -7.62
CA GLU A 55 -22.03 3.26 -8.75
C GLU A 55 -21.29 2.73 -9.98
N LEU A 56 -20.47 1.70 -9.81
CA LEU A 56 -19.78 1.04 -10.92
C LEU A 56 -20.62 -0.16 -11.39
N ASN A 57 -21.23 -0.01 -12.56
CA ASN A 57 -21.93 -1.12 -13.22
C ASN A 57 -20.89 -1.92 -14.04
N GLU A 58 -20.23 -2.91 -13.42
CA GLU A 58 -19.19 -3.70 -14.07
C GLU A 58 -19.66 -5.13 -14.35
N GLY A 59 -19.26 -5.63 -15.53
CA GLY A 59 -19.58 -6.98 -15.99
C GLY A 59 -18.83 -8.10 -15.27
N ASN A 60 -18.74 -9.27 -15.89
CA ASN A 60 -18.13 -10.48 -15.35
C ASN A 60 -16.62 -10.32 -15.09
N ASN A 61 -16.10 -11.18 -14.20
CA ASN A 61 -14.68 -11.24 -13.85
C ASN A 61 -13.80 -11.47 -15.10
N ASN A 62 -12.72 -10.69 -15.21
CA ASN A 62 -11.64 -10.97 -16.13
C ASN A 62 -10.54 -11.76 -15.42
N ASN A 63 -10.43 -13.04 -15.75
CA ASN A 63 -9.47 -13.95 -15.14
C ASN A 63 -8.16 -14.09 -15.94
N GLU A 64 -7.91 -13.19 -16.91
CA GLU A 64 -6.70 -13.28 -17.76
C GLU A 64 -5.44 -12.71 -17.11
N VAL A 65 -5.59 -11.95 -16.02
CA VAL A 65 -4.50 -11.22 -15.34
C VAL A 65 -4.56 -11.50 -13.84
N ASP A 66 -3.41 -11.57 -13.21
CA ASP A 66 -3.28 -11.68 -11.76
C ASP A 66 -2.80 -10.35 -11.15
N CYS A 67 -3.22 -10.08 -9.91
CA CYS A 67 -2.72 -9.01 -9.07
C CYS A 67 -2.12 -9.61 -7.81
N PHE A 68 -0.83 -9.39 -7.56
CA PHE A 68 -0.20 -9.69 -6.29
C PHE A 68 -0.17 -8.42 -5.46
N PHE A 69 -0.95 -8.39 -4.37
CA PHE A 69 -1.14 -7.22 -3.53
C PHE A 69 -0.48 -7.39 -2.17
N ILE A 70 0.45 -6.49 -1.82
CA ILE A 70 1.14 -6.47 -0.53
C ILE A 70 0.56 -5.33 0.30
N HIS A 71 -0.23 -5.68 1.31
CA HIS A 71 -0.91 -4.69 2.15
C HIS A 71 0.06 -3.92 3.06
N PRO A 72 -0.31 -2.71 3.52
CA PRO A 72 0.48 -1.96 4.50
C PRO A 72 0.41 -2.60 5.89
N THR A 73 1.19 -2.10 6.85
CA THR A 73 1.04 -2.52 8.24
C THR A 73 -0.21 -1.94 8.88
N GLY A 74 -0.96 -2.80 9.54
CA GLY A 74 -2.04 -2.47 10.47
C GLY A 74 -1.68 -2.82 11.92
N PHE A 75 -0.44 -3.19 12.18
CA PHE A 75 0.02 -3.68 13.48
C PHE A 75 0.58 -2.54 14.35
N PHE A 76 -0.12 -2.26 15.45
CA PHE A 76 0.15 -1.14 16.37
C PHE A 76 0.34 -1.60 17.82
N LEU A 77 0.74 -2.85 18.04
CA LEU A 77 0.99 -3.38 19.37
C LEU A 77 2.50 -3.37 19.69
N LYS A 78 2.83 -3.60 20.99
CA LYS A 78 4.20 -3.59 21.53
C LYS A 78 4.99 -4.88 21.25
N ASP A 79 4.81 -5.46 20.06
CA ASP A 79 5.61 -6.57 19.57
C ASP A 79 6.29 -6.18 18.26
N TRP A 80 7.42 -6.81 17.92
CA TRP A 80 8.15 -6.43 16.70
C TRP A 80 7.44 -6.85 15.43
N ASN A 81 6.78 -7.99 15.42
CA ASN A 81 6.10 -8.51 14.25
C ASN A 81 4.76 -9.18 14.62
N PHE A 82 3.80 -9.04 13.74
CA PHE A 82 2.47 -9.62 13.87
C PHE A 82 2.49 -11.15 13.72
N ASP A 83 1.65 -11.85 14.47
CA ASP A 83 1.58 -13.32 14.55
C ASP A 83 0.54 -13.97 13.63
N LEU A 84 -0.06 -13.20 12.72
CA LEU A 84 -1.08 -13.62 11.76
C LEU A 84 -2.43 -14.05 12.38
N ALA A 85 -2.72 -13.66 13.62
CA ALA A 85 -3.98 -14.00 14.27
C ALA A 85 -5.20 -13.42 13.54
N LYS A 86 -6.08 -14.28 13.01
CA LYS A 86 -7.27 -13.89 12.23
C LYS A 86 -8.36 -13.22 13.07
N ASP A 87 -8.40 -13.46 14.37
CA ASP A 87 -9.31 -12.85 15.34
C ASP A 87 -8.76 -11.55 15.96
N SER A 88 -7.79 -10.92 15.32
CA SER A 88 -7.12 -9.71 15.75
C SER A 88 -7.66 -8.43 15.10
N SER A 89 -7.49 -7.30 15.78
CA SER A 89 -7.74 -5.98 15.19
C SER A 89 -6.79 -5.67 14.03
N THR A 90 -5.60 -6.26 14.03
CA THR A 90 -4.63 -6.15 12.94
C THR A 90 -5.18 -6.76 11.67
N PHE A 91 -5.74 -7.97 11.75
CA PHE A 91 -6.39 -8.60 10.60
C PHE A 91 -7.61 -7.81 10.12
N GLN A 92 -8.44 -7.25 11.03
CA GLN A 92 -9.54 -6.36 10.63
C GLN A 92 -9.07 -5.10 9.89
N ARG A 93 -7.91 -4.54 10.27
CA ARG A 93 -7.29 -3.43 9.50
C ARG A 93 -6.81 -3.91 8.13
N THR A 94 -6.25 -5.12 8.03
CA THR A 94 -5.91 -5.72 6.73
C THR A 94 -7.16 -5.86 5.86
N GLU A 95 -8.30 -6.33 6.38
CA GLU A 95 -9.55 -6.37 5.64
C GLU A 95 -9.99 -4.98 5.14
N LEU A 96 -9.86 -3.94 5.98
CA LEU A 96 -10.15 -2.57 5.56
C LEU A 96 -9.24 -2.11 4.40
N MET A 97 -7.97 -2.47 4.45
CA MET A 97 -7.01 -2.17 3.38
C MET A 97 -7.31 -2.98 2.11
N LEU A 98 -7.71 -4.24 2.23
CA LEU A 98 -8.19 -5.03 1.09
C LEU A 98 -9.41 -4.39 0.44
N ALA A 99 -10.41 -4.00 1.23
CA ALA A 99 -11.63 -3.37 0.73
C ALA A 99 -11.38 -2.02 0.04
N THR A 100 -10.47 -1.20 0.57
CA THR A 100 -10.27 0.17 0.08
C THR A 100 -9.11 0.33 -0.90
N GLN A 101 -8.24 -0.68 -1.02
CA GLN A 101 -7.04 -0.65 -1.87
C GLN A 101 -7.04 -1.81 -2.87
N ALA A 102 -7.02 -3.07 -2.41
CA ALA A 102 -6.97 -4.24 -3.29
C ALA A 102 -8.24 -4.38 -4.16
N SER A 103 -9.39 -3.91 -3.68
CA SER A 103 -10.66 -3.92 -4.42
C SER A 103 -10.61 -3.16 -5.76
N ILE A 104 -9.63 -2.28 -5.95
CA ILE A 104 -9.35 -1.64 -7.25
C ILE A 104 -9.21 -2.68 -8.36
N PHE A 105 -8.63 -3.83 -8.03
CA PHE A 105 -8.33 -4.91 -8.97
C PHE A 105 -9.45 -5.93 -9.10
N SER A 106 -10.51 -5.84 -8.27
CA SER A 106 -11.67 -6.73 -8.31
C SER A 106 -12.31 -6.76 -9.69
N LYS A 107 -12.68 -7.95 -10.17
CA LYS A 107 -13.28 -8.23 -11.49
C LYS A 107 -12.42 -7.89 -12.71
N ILE A 108 -11.25 -7.31 -12.53
CA ILE A 108 -10.30 -7.04 -13.62
C ILE A 108 -9.04 -7.89 -13.53
N SER A 109 -8.83 -8.55 -12.41
CA SER A 109 -7.78 -9.53 -12.18
C SER A 109 -8.16 -10.51 -11.06
N ASN A 110 -7.44 -11.63 -10.96
CA ASN A 110 -7.44 -12.46 -9.77
C ASN A 110 -6.56 -11.78 -8.71
N ILE A 111 -7.01 -11.69 -7.48
CA ILE A 111 -6.27 -11.01 -6.41
C ILE A 111 -5.64 -12.04 -5.48
N TYR A 112 -4.32 -11.95 -5.31
CA TYR A 112 -3.53 -12.71 -4.36
C TYR A 112 -2.90 -11.75 -3.36
N ALA A 113 -3.25 -11.83 -2.09
CA ALA A 113 -2.67 -11.01 -1.05
C ALA A 113 -2.20 -11.90 0.11
N PRO A 114 -0.89 -12.03 0.34
CA PRO A 114 -0.39 -12.81 1.48
C PRO A 114 -0.65 -12.09 2.80
N GLU A 115 -0.91 -12.85 3.86
CA GLU A 115 -0.59 -12.42 5.20
C GLU A 115 0.91 -12.59 5.42
N TYR A 116 1.51 -11.69 6.18
CA TYR A 116 2.92 -11.76 6.51
C TYR A 116 3.14 -11.21 7.92
N ARG A 117 4.21 -11.61 8.57
CA ARG A 117 4.59 -11.08 9.89
C ARG A 117 5.00 -9.61 9.77
N GLN A 118 4.00 -8.77 9.47
CA GLN A 118 4.20 -7.33 9.27
C GLN A 118 4.92 -6.71 10.47
N ALA A 119 5.93 -5.89 10.20
CA ALA A 119 6.63 -5.16 11.24
C ALA A 119 5.70 -4.14 11.89
N THR A 120 5.83 -3.94 13.20
CA THR A 120 5.03 -2.94 13.91
C THR A 120 5.19 -1.56 13.29
N PHE A 121 4.14 -0.74 13.38
CA PHE A 121 4.20 0.64 12.89
C PHE A 121 5.34 1.44 13.54
N ALA A 122 5.70 1.13 14.79
CA ALA A 122 6.86 1.71 15.46
C ALA A 122 8.18 1.37 14.74
N ALA A 123 8.35 0.13 14.25
CA ALA A 123 9.59 -0.29 13.56
C ALA A 123 9.84 0.53 12.28
N ILE A 124 8.78 0.81 11.50
CA ILE A 124 8.91 1.58 10.25
C ILE A 124 8.90 3.09 10.48
N SER A 125 8.30 3.54 11.59
CA SER A 125 8.06 4.96 11.86
C SER A 125 9.08 5.62 12.75
N THR A 126 9.82 4.85 13.52
CA THR A 126 10.84 5.33 14.46
C THR A 126 12.22 4.78 14.11
N ASN A 127 13.25 5.26 14.79
CA ASN A 127 14.60 4.75 14.62
C ASN A 127 14.97 3.83 15.80
N GLN A 128 14.50 2.59 15.76
CA GLN A 128 14.91 1.55 16.72
C GLN A 128 16.16 0.78 16.27
N LYS A 129 16.94 1.38 15.37
CA LYS A 129 18.23 0.84 14.87
C LYS A 129 18.10 -0.61 14.39
N ASN A 130 18.90 -1.51 14.94
CA ASN A 130 18.91 -2.92 14.55
C ASN A 130 17.57 -3.61 14.73
N ASN A 131 16.79 -3.27 15.76
CA ASN A 131 15.49 -3.89 16.02
C ASN A 131 14.51 -3.61 14.85
N SER A 132 14.44 -2.36 14.39
CA SER A 132 13.63 -2.01 13.22
C SER A 132 14.10 -2.75 11.96
N ALA A 133 15.42 -2.80 11.72
CA ALA A 133 15.97 -3.46 10.55
C ALA A 133 15.67 -4.96 10.55
N LEU A 134 15.80 -5.64 11.68
CA LEU A 134 15.53 -7.07 11.84
C LEU A 134 14.04 -7.39 11.70
N SER A 135 13.18 -6.55 12.28
CA SER A 135 11.72 -6.68 12.15
C SER A 135 11.26 -6.51 10.69
N LEU A 136 11.81 -5.53 9.96
CA LEU A 136 11.55 -5.32 8.54
C LEU A 136 12.10 -6.46 7.68
N GLU A 137 13.27 -7.02 8.03
CA GLU A 137 13.85 -8.16 7.34
C GLU A 137 12.97 -9.41 7.48
N LEU A 138 12.46 -9.69 8.69
CA LEU A 138 11.54 -10.79 8.93
C LEU A 138 10.27 -10.66 8.08
N ALA A 139 9.65 -9.48 8.09
CA ALA A 139 8.46 -9.19 7.28
C ALA A 139 8.74 -9.36 5.77
N TYR A 140 9.91 -8.90 5.32
CA TYR A 140 10.31 -9.07 3.91
C TYR A 140 10.47 -10.53 3.52
N GLN A 141 11.08 -11.38 4.38
CA GLN A 141 11.26 -12.79 4.06
C GLN A 141 9.93 -13.50 3.84
N ASP A 142 8.90 -13.18 4.62
CA ASP A 142 7.56 -13.71 4.41
C ASP A 142 6.98 -13.26 3.07
N VAL A 143 7.08 -11.97 2.74
CA VAL A 143 6.62 -11.43 1.45
C VAL A 143 7.36 -12.09 0.28
N LYS A 144 8.67 -12.31 0.42
CA LYS A 144 9.48 -13.01 -0.58
C LYS A 144 9.02 -14.47 -0.77
N ASN A 145 8.84 -15.20 0.34
CA ASN A 145 8.41 -16.60 0.33
C ASN A 145 7.00 -16.74 -0.25
N SER A 146 6.09 -15.81 0.05
CA SER A 146 4.75 -15.81 -0.53
C SER A 146 4.73 -15.59 -2.05
N LEU A 147 5.60 -14.69 -2.55
CA LEU A 147 5.72 -14.48 -4.00
C LEU A 147 6.38 -15.69 -4.69
N LEU A 148 7.37 -16.32 -4.07
CA LEU A 148 7.97 -17.56 -4.58
C LEU A 148 6.90 -18.67 -4.67
N TYR A 149 6.15 -18.87 -3.58
CA TYR A 149 5.06 -19.85 -3.57
C TYR A 149 4.01 -19.56 -4.65
N TYR A 150 3.60 -18.29 -4.78
CA TYR A 150 2.67 -17.86 -5.82
C TYR A 150 3.19 -18.22 -7.22
N ILE A 151 4.45 -17.90 -7.53
CA ILE A 151 5.05 -18.14 -8.85
C ILE A 151 5.12 -19.64 -9.16
N GLU A 152 5.49 -20.44 -8.17
CA GLU A 152 5.72 -21.88 -8.34
C GLU A 152 4.43 -22.73 -8.35
N ASN A 153 3.40 -22.29 -7.61
CA ASN A 153 2.23 -23.12 -7.34
C ASN A 153 0.89 -22.52 -7.80
N LEU A 154 0.75 -21.22 -7.84
CA LEU A 154 -0.53 -20.56 -8.08
C LEU A 154 -0.59 -19.80 -9.43
N ALA A 155 0.53 -19.24 -9.86
CA ALA A 155 0.61 -18.51 -11.12
C ALA A 155 0.47 -19.46 -12.32
N THR A 156 -0.51 -19.19 -13.19
CA THR A 156 -0.75 -19.97 -14.40
C THR A 156 -0.21 -19.28 -15.65
N ASN A 157 1.00 -18.71 -15.58
CA ASN A 157 1.65 -17.92 -16.63
C ASN A 157 0.85 -16.69 -17.08
N LYS A 158 -0.03 -16.19 -16.23
CA LYS A 158 -0.78 -14.97 -16.50
C LYS A 158 0.09 -13.73 -16.31
N PRO A 159 -0.20 -12.65 -17.06
CA PRO A 159 0.39 -11.35 -16.77
C PRO A 159 0.09 -10.89 -15.34
N LEU A 160 1.03 -10.17 -14.73
CA LEU A 160 0.99 -9.78 -13.34
C LEU A 160 0.92 -8.26 -13.18
N ILE A 161 0.07 -7.81 -12.27
CA ILE A 161 0.14 -6.50 -11.65
C ILE A 161 0.74 -6.71 -10.26
N LEU A 162 1.84 -6.03 -9.95
CA LEU A 162 2.36 -5.93 -8.58
C LEU A 162 1.78 -4.66 -7.95
N SER A 163 1.07 -4.80 -6.85
CA SER A 163 0.49 -3.65 -6.16
C SER A 163 0.77 -3.70 -4.67
N SER A 164 0.98 -2.54 -4.06
CA SER A 164 1.37 -2.47 -2.66
C SER A 164 1.13 -1.09 -2.07
N HIS A 165 1.07 -1.01 -0.73
CA HIS A 165 0.97 0.26 -0.02
C HIS A 165 1.93 0.30 1.19
N SER A 166 2.51 1.48 1.46
CA SER A 166 3.28 1.75 2.68
C SER A 166 4.41 0.72 2.92
N GLN A 167 4.40 -0.02 4.04
CA GLN A 167 5.37 -1.08 4.33
C GLN A 167 5.40 -2.13 3.22
N GLY A 168 4.23 -2.49 2.66
CA GLY A 168 4.17 -3.38 1.50
C GLY A 168 4.95 -2.84 0.30
N SER A 169 4.94 -1.51 0.08
CA SER A 169 5.71 -0.90 -1.01
C SER A 169 7.21 -0.89 -0.76
N LEU A 170 7.65 -0.77 0.50
CA LEU A 170 9.06 -0.98 0.85
C LEU A 170 9.52 -2.40 0.46
N HIS A 171 8.71 -3.41 0.79
CA HIS A 171 9.02 -4.79 0.44
C HIS A 171 8.93 -5.07 -1.06
N ALA A 172 7.93 -4.51 -1.74
CA ALA A 172 7.78 -4.63 -3.19
C ALA A 172 8.95 -4.03 -3.98
N GLN A 173 9.51 -2.90 -3.53
CA GLN A 173 10.74 -2.34 -4.10
C GLN A 173 11.88 -3.37 -4.04
N ARG A 174 12.08 -4.02 -2.90
CA ARG A 174 13.13 -5.02 -2.76
C ARG A 174 12.87 -6.25 -3.63
N LEU A 175 11.61 -6.73 -3.75
CA LEU A 175 11.28 -7.82 -4.68
C LEU A 175 11.70 -7.51 -6.12
N LEU A 176 11.46 -6.27 -6.58
CA LEU A 176 11.88 -5.84 -7.93
C LEU A 176 13.40 -5.82 -8.11
N SER A 177 14.19 -5.73 -7.05
CA SER A 177 15.65 -5.75 -7.10
C SER A 177 16.26 -7.15 -7.03
N GLU A 178 15.49 -8.15 -6.58
CA GLU A 178 15.98 -9.53 -6.41
C GLU A 178 16.19 -10.24 -7.76
N GLU A 179 17.38 -10.83 -7.93
CA GLU A 179 17.75 -11.54 -9.16
C GLU A 179 16.82 -12.71 -9.45
N CYS A 180 16.35 -13.43 -8.41
CA CYS A 180 15.47 -14.59 -8.57
C CYS A 180 14.12 -14.26 -9.22
N PHE A 181 13.65 -13.01 -9.10
CA PHE A 181 12.38 -12.56 -9.71
C PHE A 181 12.55 -11.82 -11.04
N ARG A 182 13.78 -11.47 -11.43
CA ARG A 182 14.05 -10.65 -12.61
C ARG A 182 13.42 -11.21 -13.89
N THR A 183 13.62 -12.49 -14.16
CA THR A 183 13.07 -13.13 -15.36
C THR A 183 11.54 -13.17 -15.33
N TYR A 184 10.96 -13.45 -14.17
CA TYR A 184 9.51 -13.49 -14.01
C TYR A 184 8.88 -12.12 -14.26
N PHE A 185 9.38 -11.07 -13.63
CA PHE A 185 8.88 -9.70 -13.83
C PHE A 185 9.13 -9.19 -15.25
N LYS A 186 10.28 -9.52 -15.83
CA LYS A 186 10.57 -9.16 -17.23
C LYS A 186 9.50 -9.72 -18.18
N ASN A 187 9.03 -10.93 -17.96
CA ASN A 187 8.08 -11.59 -18.84
C ASN A 187 6.63 -11.22 -18.54
N ASN A 188 6.24 -11.15 -17.26
CA ASN A 188 4.85 -11.15 -16.84
C ASN A 188 4.35 -9.81 -16.30
N LEU A 189 5.24 -8.89 -15.87
CA LEU A 189 4.81 -7.64 -15.25
C LEU A 189 4.10 -6.72 -16.25
N ILE A 190 2.85 -6.34 -15.95
CA ILE A 190 2.11 -5.28 -16.67
C ILE A 190 2.49 -3.91 -16.12
N ALA A 191 2.43 -3.75 -14.80
CA ALA A 191 2.77 -2.53 -14.07
C ALA A 191 3.02 -2.84 -12.59
N ALA A 192 3.79 -2.00 -11.89
CA ALA A 192 3.92 -2.05 -10.45
C ALA A 192 3.42 -0.74 -9.81
N TYR A 193 2.43 -0.85 -8.94
CA TYR A 193 1.85 0.25 -8.16
C TYR A 193 2.41 0.19 -6.74
N LEU A 194 3.50 0.93 -6.48
CA LEU A 194 4.24 0.97 -5.22
C LEU A 194 3.89 2.24 -4.45
N ILE A 195 2.67 2.31 -3.95
CA ILE A 195 2.08 3.55 -3.45
C ILE A 195 2.39 3.75 -1.96
N GLY A 196 2.54 5.01 -1.55
CA GLY A 196 2.67 5.37 -0.15
C GLY A 196 4.05 5.16 0.48
N TYR A 197 5.06 4.76 -0.28
CA TYR A 197 6.44 4.68 0.20
C TYR A 197 7.40 5.34 -0.80
N PRO A 198 8.41 6.09 -0.34
CA PRO A 198 9.30 6.80 -1.25
C PRO A 198 10.07 5.84 -2.16
N LEU A 199 10.19 6.20 -3.40
CA LEU A 199 11.00 5.52 -4.41
C LEU A 199 11.89 6.54 -5.09
N GLU A 200 13.18 6.28 -5.11
CA GLU A 200 14.16 7.18 -5.71
C GLU A 200 14.34 6.93 -7.20
N GLN A 201 14.58 8.00 -7.96
CA GLN A 201 14.89 7.89 -9.38
C GLN A 201 16.17 7.06 -9.60
N ASP A 202 17.19 7.25 -8.76
CA ASP A 202 18.46 6.52 -8.86
C ASP A 202 18.27 4.98 -8.71
N TYR A 203 17.32 4.56 -7.86
CA TYR A 203 16.94 3.15 -7.74
C TYR A 203 16.36 2.61 -9.06
N LEU A 204 15.43 3.35 -9.66
CA LEU A 204 14.82 2.94 -10.94
C LEU A 204 15.86 2.84 -12.06
N ASP A 205 16.74 3.82 -12.13
CA ASP A 205 17.80 3.86 -13.16
C ASP A 205 18.77 2.68 -12.99
N TYR A 206 19.17 2.38 -11.75
CA TYR A 206 20.06 1.25 -11.43
C TYR A 206 19.46 -0.10 -11.82
N HIS A 207 18.18 -0.31 -11.55
CA HIS A 207 17.47 -1.56 -11.86
C HIS A 207 16.85 -1.58 -13.27
N SER A 208 17.05 -0.54 -14.08
CA SER A 208 16.50 -0.40 -15.42
C SER A 208 14.96 -0.40 -15.48
N TYR A 209 14.31 0.08 -14.42
CA TYR A 209 12.89 0.35 -14.40
C TYR A 209 12.60 1.80 -14.82
N LYS A 210 11.36 2.07 -15.17
CA LYS A 210 10.92 3.43 -15.56
C LYS A 210 9.70 3.86 -14.77
N VAL A 211 9.73 5.09 -14.27
CA VAL A 211 8.53 5.72 -13.71
C VAL A 211 7.48 5.90 -14.82
N SER A 212 6.20 5.93 -14.45
CA SER A 212 5.12 6.21 -15.39
C SER A 212 5.16 7.66 -15.87
N PHE A 213 5.07 7.89 -17.19
CA PHE A 213 4.93 9.19 -17.84
C PHE A 213 3.81 9.22 -18.90
N SER A 214 3.04 8.14 -19.00
CA SER A 214 1.77 8.08 -19.74
C SER A 214 0.84 7.04 -19.13
N ASP A 215 -0.44 7.15 -19.42
CA ASP A 215 -1.49 6.26 -18.87
C ASP A 215 -1.54 4.88 -19.55
N ASP A 216 -0.78 4.69 -20.63
CA ASP A 216 -0.74 3.48 -21.45
C ASP A 216 0.64 2.79 -21.49
N GLN A 217 1.65 3.37 -20.86
CA GLN A 217 2.99 2.78 -20.79
C GLN A 217 2.94 1.35 -20.22
N ILE A 218 3.68 0.44 -20.84
CA ILE A 218 3.84 -0.95 -20.37
C ILE A 218 5.03 -1.03 -19.41
N LYS A 219 4.86 -1.80 -18.33
CA LYS A 219 5.89 -2.05 -17.29
C LYS A 219 6.39 -0.80 -16.56
N PRO A 220 5.54 0.20 -16.30
CA PRO A 220 5.97 1.32 -15.48
C PRO A 220 5.97 0.94 -14.00
N ILE A 221 6.77 1.66 -13.24
CA ILE A 221 6.63 1.76 -11.80
C ILE A 221 5.84 3.04 -11.50
N ILE A 222 4.78 2.90 -10.73
CA ILE A 222 3.92 4.00 -10.29
C ILE A 222 4.13 4.19 -8.80
N GLN A 223 4.53 5.37 -8.40
CA GLN A 223 4.68 5.74 -6.99
C GLN A 223 4.15 7.14 -6.78
N PHE A 224 3.48 7.35 -5.67
CA PHE A 224 3.15 8.65 -5.10
C PHE A 224 2.86 8.54 -3.62
N GLN A 225 2.95 9.66 -2.93
CA GLN A 225 2.62 9.83 -1.53
C GLN A 225 1.88 11.15 -1.43
N THR A 226 0.64 11.11 -0.96
CA THR A 226 -0.26 12.26 -1.01
C THR A 226 -0.15 13.12 0.24
N ILE A 227 -0.09 14.44 0.03
CA ILE A 227 -0.23 15.48 1.07
C ILE A 227 -1.26 16.50 0.61
N GLY A 228 -1.96 17.13 1.55
CA GLY A 228 -2.79 18.30 1.23
C GLY A 228 -1.94 19.50 0.85
N GLU A 229 -2.47 20.39 0.00
CA GLU A 229 -1.76 21.61 -0.44
C GLU A 229 -1.16 22.37 0.75
N GLY A 230 0.16 22.67 0.66
CA GLY A 230 0.93 23.32 1.72
C GLY A 230 1.20 22.44 2.95
N GLY A 231 0.90 21.16 2.89
CA GLY A 231 1.31 20.17 3.88
C GLY A 231 2.82 19.92 3.85
N LYS A 232 3.33 19.30 4.90
CA LYS A 232 4.75 18.92 4.98
C LYS A 232 4.87 17.53 5.58
N ARG A 233 5.67 16.67 4.97
CA ARG A 233 6.05 15.42 5.61
C ARG A 233 7.07 15.69 6.71
N GLN A 234 6.87 15.00 7.85
CA GLN A 234 7.76 15.15 9.00
C GLN A 234 9.06 14.36 8.86
N ARG A 235 9.05 13.31 8.04
CA ARG A 235 10.21 12.43 7.93
C ARG A 235 11.15 12.84 6.83
N LEU A 236 12.42 13.01 7.19
CA LEU A 236 13.53 13.29 6.27
C LEU A 236 14.29 12.02 5.89
N LYS A 237 14.09 10.91 6.61
CA LYS A 237 14.75 9.64 6.37
C LYS A 237 13.72 8.50 6.38
N PHE A 238 13.96 7.53 5.52
CA PHE A 238 13.12 6.35 5.38
C PHE A 238 13.98 5.08 5.43
N TRP A 239 13.39 4.00 5.91
CA TRP A 239 14.01 2.69 5.81
C TRP A 239 14.09 2.27 4.35
N MET A 240 15.29 1.96 3.90
CA MET A 240 15.56 1.50 2.54
C MET A 240 16.44 0.26 2.60
N TYR A 241 16.26 -0.65 1.65
CA TYR A 241 17.18 -1.77 1.47
C TYR A 241 18.34 -1.32 0.56
N ASP A 242 19.57 -1.49 1.04
CA ASP A 242 20.79 -1.02 0.35
C ASP A 242 21.63 -2.15 -0.29
N GLY A 243 21.08 -3.37 -0.34
CA GLY A 243 21.78 -4.57 -0.81
C GLY A 243 22.42 -5.40 0.30
N SER A 244 22.62 -4.84 1.48
CA SER A 244 23.17 -5.53 2.66
C SER A 244 22.17 -5.66 3.81
N GLY A 245 21.18 -4.76 3.86
CA GLY A 245 20.16 -4.74 4.91
C GLY A 245 19.28 -3.49 4.82
N TYR A 246 18.39 -3.34 5.80
CA TYR A 246 17.59 -2.13 5.94
C TYR A 246 18.34 -1.07 6.75
N SER A 247 18.36 0.14 6.23
CA SER A 247 18.97 1.31 6.90
C SER A 247 18.16 2.57 6.66
N LEU A 248 18.23 3.55 7.58
CA LEU A 248 17.58 4.85 7.44
C LEU A 248 18.37 5.75 6.51
N GLN A 249 17.81 6.06 5.35
CA GLN A 249 18.43 6.86 4.31
C GLN A 249 17.63 8.14 4.02
N PRO A 250 18.30 9.26 3.74
CA PRO A 250 17.64 10.45 3.22
C PRO A 250 17.18 10.20 1.79
N ILE A 251 16.00 10.69 1.44
CA ILE A 251 15.50 10.64 0.06
C ILE A 251 15.98 11.87 -0.68
N LYS A 252 16.60 11.68 -1.85
CA LYS A 252 17.17 12.75 -2.66
C LYS A 252 16.22 13.23 -3.75
N LYS A 253 15.68 12.29 -4.55
CA LYS A 253 14.82 12.61 -5.69
C LYS A 253 13.74 11.54 -5.84
N LEU A 254 12.51 11.92 -5.54
CA LEU A 254 11.36 11.03 -5.68
C LEU A 254 10.99 10.80 -7.15
N ALA A 255 10.72 9.54 -7.48
CA ALA A 255 10.16 9.14 -8.77
C ALA A 255 8.64 9.09 -8.66
N THR A 256 7.98 10.25 -8.72
CA THR A 256 6.54 10.37 -8.49
C THR A 256 5.74 10.44 -9.79
N THR A 257 4.61 9.77 -9.81
CA THR A 257 3.59 9.84 -10.88
C THR A 257 2.35 10.52 -10.34
N ASN A 258 1.79 11.48 -11.09
CA ASN A 258 0.47 12.03 -10.76
C ASN A 258 -0.62 11.08 -11.26
N PRO A 259 -1.46 10.48 -10.38
CA PRO A 259 -2.47 9.50 -10.76
C PRO A 259 -3.69 10.07 -11.50
N ILE A 260 -3.78 11.39 -11.68
CA ILE A 260 -4.80 12.03 -12.53
C ILE A 260 -4.32 12.11 -13.97
N SER A 261 -3.08 12.56 -14.19
CA SER A 261 -2.49 12.76 -15.53
C SER A 261 -1.59 11.62 -15.99
N TRP A 262 -1.18 10.73 -15.08
CA TRP A 262 -0.28 9.58 -15.30
C TRP A 262 1.11 9.94 -15.81
N ASN A 263 1.52 11.18 -15.59
CA ASN A 263 2.83 11.71 -15.92
C ASN A 263 3.49 12.38 -14.70
N ASN A 264 4.63 12.99 -14.91
CA ASN A 264 5.41 13.68 -13.88
C ASN A 264 5.33 15.21 -14.00
N SER A 265 4.26 15.76 -14.60
CA SER A 265 4.04 17.20 -14.68
C SER A 265 3.86 17.84 -13.30
N LEU A 266 4.42 19.02 -13.12
CA LEU A 266 4.28 19.84 -11.92
C LEU A 266 3.00 20.69 -11.91
N ASP A 267 2.22 20.64 -13.00
CA ASP A 267 0.98 21.38 -13.13
C ASP A 267 -0.15 20.74 -12.32
N TRP A 268 -1.11 21.56 -11.89
CA TRP A 268 -2.34 21.08 -11.30
C TRP A 268 -3.23 20.41 -12.35
N HIS A 269 -3.62 19.17 -12.07
CA HIS A 269 -4.58 18.42 -12.86
C HIS A 269 -5.85 18.17 -12.06
N GLU A 270 -7.00 18.58 -12.60
CA GLU A 270 -8.30 18.38 -11.98
C GLU A 270 -8.83 16.96 -12.26
N SER A 271 -9.44 16.33 -11.26
CA SER A 271 -10.22 15.13 -11.48
C SER A 271 -11.45 15.43 -12.33
N LYS A 272 -11.65 14.64 -13.38
CA LYS A 272 -12.79 14.79 -14.33
C LYS A 272 -14.00 13.90 -13.98
N PHE A 273 -13.88 13.09 -12.93
CA PHE A 273 -14.91 12.15 -12.49
C PHE A 273 -14.71 11.79 -11.01
N ASP A 274 -15.76 11.24 -10.41
CA ASP A 274 -15.69 10.75 -9.03
C ASP A 274 -14.70 9.60 -8.90
N SER A 275 -13.80 9.70 -7.93
CA SER A 275 -12.68 8.77 -7.75
C SER A 275 -12.50 8.27 -6.33
N LEU A 276 -12.75 9.13 -5.33
CA LEU A 276 -12.67 8.77 -3.92
C LEU A 276 -13.70 7.68 -3.57
N VAL A 277 -13.21 6.63 -2.93
CA VAL A 277 -14.03 5.55 -2.39
C VAL A 277 -14.05 5.59 -0.87
N MET A 278 -15.22 5.31 -0.30
CA MET A 278 -15.43 5.22 1.14
C MET A 278 -16.01 3.85 1.52
N PRO A 279 -15.49 3.19 2.55
CA PRO A 279 -16.10 2.00 3.12
C PRO A 279 -17.29 2.38 3.99
N LYS A 280 -18.33 1.57 3.95
CA LYS A 280 -19.41 1.60 4.94
C LYS A 280 -19.14 0.52 5.98
N ILE A 281 -18.74 0.97 7.15
CA ILE A 281 -18.41 0.12 8.27
C ILE A 281 -19.57 0.14 9.26
N THR A 282 -19.96 -1.03 9.78
CA THR A 282 -20.91 -1.17 10.89
C THR A 282 -20.14 -1.55 12.15
N GLY A 283 -20.58 -1.08 13.31
CA GLY A 283 -19.88 -1.29 14.57
C GLY A 283 -18.78 -0.26 14.85
N PRO A 284 -17.95 -0.49 15.89
CA PRO A 284 -16.87 0.41 16.28
C PRO A 284 -15.78 0.46 15.22
N SER A 285 -15.17 1.64 14.99
CA SER A 285 -14.09 1.77 14.03
C SER A 285 -12.80 1.10 14.52
N VAL A 286 -12.23 0.21 13.72
CA VAL A 286 -10.92 -0.42 13.98
C VAL A 286 -9.74 0.57 13.83
N LEU A 287 -9.98 1.77 13.31
CA LEU A 287 -8.96 2.80 13.13
C LEU A 287 -8.75 3.67 14.36
N VAL A 288 -9.69 3.67 15.33
CA VAL A 288 -9.64 4.57 16.50
C VAL A 288 -9.04 3.90 17.72
N ASP A 289 -9.08 2.57 17.79
CA ASP A 289 -8.55 1.81 18.93
C ASP A 289 -7.28 1.06 18.52
N TYR A 290 -6.17 1.79 18.46
CA TYR A 290 -4.87 1.24 18.07
C TYR A 290 -4.30 0.22 19.04
N HIS A 291 -4.69 0.28 20.31
CA HIS A 291 -4.13 -0.57 21.37
C HIS A 291 -4.89 -1.89 21.56
N ARG A 292 -6.01 -2.04 20.90
CA ARG A 292 -6.77 -3.26 20.97
C ARG A 292 -6.09 -4.39 20.21
N ALA A 293 -5.88 -5.52 20.84
CA ALA A 293 -5.31 -6.70 20.20
C ALA A 293 -6.39 -7.52 19.47
N GLU A 294 -7.52 -7.76 20.13
CA GLU A 294 -8.60 -8.58 19.59
C GLU A 294 -9.43 -7.83 18.57
N SER A 295 -10.05 -8.56 17.67
CA SER A 295 -11.05 -8.05 16.75
C SER A 295 -12.28 -7.49 17.51
N ASN A 296 -13.03 -6.63 16.86
CA ASN A 296 -14.31 -6.11 17.37
C ASN A 296 -15.47 -6.50 16.43
N GLU A 297 -16.67 -6.02 16.70
CA GLU A 297 -17.88 -6.32 15.92
C GLU A 297 -17.96 -5.57 14.59
N SER A 298 -16.93 -4.82 14.23
CA SER A 298 -16.95 -4.03 13.00
C SER A 298 -16.94 -4.94 11.75
N GLN A 299 -17.72 -4.53 10.76
CA GLN A 299 -17.80 -5.23 9.47
C GLN A 299 -17.87 -4.22 8.33
N ILE A 300 -17.14 -4.49 7.28
CA ILE A 300 -17.20 -3.71 6.05
C ILE A 300 -18.33 -4.29 5.19
N LYS A 301 -19.39 -3.51 4.97
CA LYS A 301 -20.58 -3.98 4.27
C LYS A 301 -20.56 -3.67 2.78
N GLU A 302 -20.08 -2.51 2.42
CA GLU A 302 -20.07 -2.04 1.02
C GLU A 302 -19.03 -0.93 0.84
N LEU A 303 -18.70 -0.69 -0.42
CA LEU A 303 -18.01 0.51 -0.85
C LEU A 303 -18.98 1.45 -1.56
N TRP A 304 -18.76 2.74 -1.45
CA TRP A 304 -19.53 3.75 -2.15
C TRP A 304 -18.67 4.93 -2.58
N MET A 305 -19.07 5.60 -3.65
CA MET A 305 -18.37 6.78 -4.15
C MET A 305 -19.23 8.02 -3.87
N PRO A 306 -18.74 8.96 -3.02
CA PRO A 306 -19.40 10.26 -2.90
C PRO A 306 -19.55 10.91 -4.26
N LYS A 307 -20.71 11.53 -4.53
CA LYS A 307 -20.94 12.26 -5.78
C LYS A 307 -20.40 13.69 -5.73
N ASN A 308 -20.14 14.25 -6.91
CA ASN A 308 -19.70 15.62 -7.10
C ASN A 308 -18.37 15.87 -6.35
N GLN A 309 -17.39 15.03 -6.59
CA GLN A 309 -16.07 15.18 -6.05
C GLN A 309 -15.30 16.24 -6.84
N GLU A 310 -14.75 17.20 -6.12
CA GLU A 310 -13.94 18.28 -6.70
C GLU A 310 -12.58 18.29 -6.03
N PHE A 311 -11.56 17.91 -6.77
CA PHE A 311 -10.17 17.97 -6.34
C PHE A 311 -9.19 17.99 -7.52
N ALA A 312 -8.01 18.48 -7.24
CA ALA A 312 -6.88 18.47 -8.16
C ALA A 312 -5.63 17.93 -7.47
N ALA A 313 -4.68 17.43 -8.25
CA ALA A 313 -3.38 17.03 -7.76
C ALA A 313 -2.25 17.47 -8.69
N ARG A 314 -1.07 17.71 -8.09
CA ARG A 314 0.18 17.97 -8.81
C ARG A 314 1.36 17.33 -8.08
N ILE A 315 2.48 17.21 -8.74
CA ILE A 315 3.74 16.90 -8.06
C ILE A 315 4.31 18.19 -7.51
N GLY A 316 4.48 18.27 -6.19
CA GLY A 316 5.09 19.40 -5.50
C GLY A 316 6.59 19.50 -5.73
N ALA A 317 7.18 20.63 -5.33
CA ALA A 317 8.61 20.89 -5.51
C ALA A 317 9.54 19.89 -4.77
N ASP A 318 9.04 19.28 -3.70
CA ASP A 318 9.73 18.24 -2.92
C ASP A 318 9.49 16.82 -3.46
N GLY A 319 8.73 16.69 -4.55
CA GLY A 319 8.40 15.41 -5.19
C GLY A 319 7.19 14.67 -4.59
N HIS A 320 6.53 15.19 -3.55
CA HIS A 320 5.28 14.61 -3.06
C HIS A 320 4.11 14.97 -3.97
N LEU A 321 3.06 14.15 -3.93
CA LEU A 321 1.80 14.47 -4.62
C LEU A 321 0.97 15.40 -3.75
N GLU A 322 0.89 16.67 -4.13
CA GLU A 322 0.00 17.62 -3.48
C GLU A 322 -1.43 17.48 -4.02
N ALA A 323 -2.41 17.46 -3.12
CA ALA A 323 -3.83 17.42 -3.47
C ALA A 323 -4.58 18.59 -2.81
N LYS A 324 -5.58 19.16 -3.51
CA LYS A 324 -6.42 20.26 -3.01
C LYS A 324 -7.84 20.20 -3.54
N GLY A 325 -8.71 20.99 -2.94
CA GLY A 325 -10.10 21.18 -3.33
C GLY A 325 -11.09 20.67 -2.27
N PRO A 326 -12.38 20.99 -2.45
CA PRO A 326 -13.42 20.73 -1.43
C PRO A 326 -13.48 19.27 -0.94
N THR A 327 -13.17 18.31 -1.82
CA THR A 327 -13.13 16.90 -1.44
C THR A 327 -11.96 16.60 -0.49
N ILE A 328 -10.79 17.13 -0.77
CA ILE A 328 -9.58 16.98 0.05
C ILE A 328 -9.74 17.69 1.39
N ASP A 329 -10.30 18.91 1.40
CA ASP A 329 -10.55 19.68 2.63
C ASP A 329 -11.48 18.93 3.59
N ARG A 330 -12.51 18.23 3.06
CA ARG A 330 -13.41 17.39 3.88
C ARG A 330 -12.70 16.17 4.48
N ILE A 331 -11.73 15.60 3.79
CA ILE A 331 -10.89 14.51 4.32
C ILE A 331 -10.01 15.05 5.44
N ILE A 332 -9.26 16.12 5.19
CA ILE A 332 -8.35 16.74 6.16
C ILE A 332 -9.09 17.16 7.44
N ALA A 333 -10.31 17.69 7.30
CA ALA A 333 -11.11 18.10 8.46
C ALA A 333 -11.58 16.94 9.35
N LYS A 334 -11.61 15.71 8.84
CA LYS A 334 -12.03 14.50 9.57
C LYS A 334 -10.85 13.61 9.96
N ASP A 335 -9.73 13.79 9.27
CA ASP A 335 -8.53 13.00 9.51
C ASP A 335 -7.78 13.56 10.71
N ILE A 336 -7.34 12.67 11.58
CA ILE A 336 -6.39 12.96 12.65
C ILE A 336 -4.96 13.07 12.14
N GLY A 337 -4.78 13.01 10.82
CA GLY A 337 -3.48 13.11 10.14
C GLY A 337 -2.74 14.41 10.45
N TRP A 338 -1.43 14.32 10.55
CA TRP A 338 -0.54 15.38 10.98
C TRP A 338 -0.04 16.14 9.77
N ASN A 339 -0.04 17.46 9.85
CA ASN A 339 0.48 18.34 8.78
C ASN A 339 -0.16 18.10 7.40
N LYS A 340 -1.43 17.71 7.35
CA LYS A 340 -2.15 17.36 6.11
C LYS A 340 -1.54 16.14 5.39
N ASP A 341 -0.89 15.22 6.10
CA ASP A 341 -0.43 13.96 5.53
C ASP A 341 -1.65 13.08 5.21
N LEU A 342 -1.82 12.73 3.95
CA LEU A 342 -2.94 11.93 3.43
C LEU A 342 -2.52 10.49 3.11
N HIS A 343 -1.44 10.02 3.72
CA HIS A 343 -0.86 8.71 3.45
C HIS A 343 -1.87 7.55 3.53
N ILE A 344 -2.73 7.53 4.54
CA ILE A 344 -3.75 6.47 4.67
C ILE A 344 -4.83 6.54 3.59
N TRP A 345 -4.94 7.67 2.89
CA TRP A 345 -5.90 7.95 1.82
C TRP A 345 -5.32 7.81 0.41
N ASP A 346 -4.03 7.50 0.28
CA ASP A 346 -3.33 7.44 -1.02
C ASP A 346 -4.13 6.67 -2.09
N TYR A 347 -4.60 5.46 -1.77
CA TYR A 347 -5.40 4.66 -2.68
C TYR A 347 -6.84 5.15 -2.82
N GLN A 348 -7.48 5.53 -1.71
CA GLN A 348 -8.90 5.83 -1.68
C GLN A 348 -9.25 7.07 -2.49
N ILE A 349 -8.44 8.15 -2.39
CA ILE A 349 -8.65 9.40 -3.15
C ILE A 349 -8.62 9.12 -4.66
N PHE A 350 -7.68 8.29 -5.11
CA PHE A 350 -7.44 8.01 -6.53
C PHE A 350 -7.97 6.64 -6.99
N TRP A 351 -8.86 6.02 -6.21
CA TRP A 351 -9.31 4.65 -6.43
C TRP A 351 -9.79 4.40 -7.88
N ASN A 352 -10.68 5.24 -8.39
CA ASN A 352 -11.21 5.08 -9.74
C ASN A 352 -10.23 5.54 -10.83
N HIS A 353 -9.33 6.49 -10.51
CA HIS A 353 -8.23 6.85 -11.41
C HIS A 353 -7.30 5.65 -11.61
N ILE A 354 -6.89 4.99 -10.52
CA ILE A 354 -6.04 3.80 -10.56
C ILE A 354 -6.75 2.68 -11.32
N ARG A 355 -8.02 2.42 -10.98
CA ARG A 355 -8.81 1.35 -11.63
C ARG A 355 -8.90 1.53 -13.14
N LYS A 356 -9.23 2.73 -13.62
CA LYS A 356 -9.27 3.03 -15.06
C LYS A 356 -7.91 2.86 -15.73
N ASN A 357 -6.85 3.30 -15.07
CA ASN A 357 -5.50 3.13 -15.57
C ASN A 357 -5.08 1.66 -15.65
N VAL A 358 -5.36 0.87 -14.61
CA VAL A 358 -5.11 -0.58 -14.60
C VAL A 358 -5.79 -1.26 -15.79
N LYS A 359 -7.07 -0.97 -16.03
CA LYS A 359 -7.82 -1.51 -17.19
C LYS A 359 -7.14 -1.14 -18.51
N LYS A 360 -6.74 0.12 -18.67
CA LYS A 360 -6.07 0.59 -19.89
C LYS A 360 -4.75 -0.15 -20.11
N ARG A 361 -3.93 -0.32 -19.07
CA ARG A 361 -2.64 -1.02 -19.16
C ARG A 361 -2.80 -2.51 -19.43
N ILE A 362 -3.81 -3.16 -18.83
CA ILE A 362 -4.15 -4.56 -19.13
C ILE A 362 -4.51 -4.70 -20.62
N ASN A 363 -5.41 -3.86 -21.14
CA ASN A 363 -5.83 -3.91 -22.54
C ASN A 363 -4.64 -3.69 -23.46
N ASN A 364 -3.80 -2.69 -23.18
CA ASN A 364 -2.64 -2.41 -23.98
C ASN A 364 -1.62 -3.57 -23.98
N PHE A 365 -1.39 -4.19 -22.81
CA PHE A 365 -0.49 -5.35 -22.68
C PHE A 365 -1.02 -6.58 -23.43
N LEU A 366 -2.34 -6.80 -23.43
CA LEU A 366 -2.99 -7.92 -24.12
C LEU A 366 -3.28 -7.64 -25.61
N GLY A 367 -2.99 -6.43 -26.09
CA GLY A 367 -3.25 -6.03 -27.48
C GLY A 367 -4.76 -5.87 -27.80
N LYS A 368 -5.58 -5.45 -26.83
CA LYS A 368 -7.03 -5.26 -26.93
C LYS A 368 -7.42 -3.81 -27.06
#